data_f19816c70aaa4ba0758ebe23e251de5d
#
_entry.id   f19816c70aaa4ba0758ebe23e251de5d
#
_cell.length_a   1.000
_cell.length_b   1.000
_cell.length_c   1.000
_cell.angle_alpha   90.00
_cell.angle_beta   90.00
_cell.angle_gamma   90.00
#
_symmetry.space_group_name_H-M   'P 1'
#
loop_
_entity.id
_entity.type
_entity.pdbx_description
1 polymer ?
#
loop_
_entity_poly.entity_id
_entity_poly.type
_entity_poly.pdbx_seq_one_letter_code
_entity_poly.pdbx_strand_id
1 'polypeptide(L)'
;MRLSAHDRLAIQNTTAEVAGADARVYLFGSRTRDDLRGGDIDLLVELAAPRSVKERLQVSVRTAARLQRLIGERKIDVLVADPLTPETPLLRAAREQATAL
;
A
#
# COMPACT_ATOMS: atom_id res chain seq x y z
N MET A 1 -10.11 -7.90 -9.57
CA MET A 1 -9.67 -7.28 -8.31
C MET A 1 -10.69 -7.52 -7.21
N ARG A 2 -10.24 -7.82 -6.01
CA ARG A 2 -11.11 -8.29 -4.92
C ARG A 2 -11.43 -7.23 -3.85
N LEU A 3 -11.12 -5.99 -4.10
CA LEU A 3 -11.44 -4.93 -3.16
C LEU A 3 -12.84 -4.39 -3.38
N SER A 4 -13.59 -4.23 -2.29
CA SER A 4 -14.85 -3.52 -2.33
C SER A 4 -14.60 -2.01 -2.54
N ALA A 5 -15.64 -1.29 -2.94
CA ALA A 5 -15.56 0.17 -3.04
C ALA A 5 -15.23 0.80 -1.69
N HIS A 6 -15.78 0.25 -0.60
CA HIS A 6 -15.51 0.70 0.75
C HIS A 6 -14.03 0.53 1.11
N ASP A 7 -13.46 -0.65 0.83
CA ASP A 7 -12.06 -0.92 1.13
C ASP A 7 -11.14 -0.03 0.31
N ARG A 8 -11.42 0.14 -0.97
CA ARG A 8 -10.64 1.03 -1.84
C ARG A 8 -10.63 2.45 -1.31
N LEU A 9 -11.79 2.96 -0.94
CA LEU A 9 -11.89 4.33 -0.42
C LEU A 9 -11.12 4.49 0.88
N ALA A 10 -11.22 3.50 1.78
CA ALA A 10 -10.47 3.51 3.03
C ALA A 10 -8.97 3.55 2.77
N ILE A 11 -8.48 2.78 1.80
CA ILE A 11 -7.06 2.76 1.44
C ILE A 11 -6.63 4.11 0.87
N GLN A 12 -7.40 4.67 -0.04
CA GLN A 12 -7.09 5.98 -0.64
C GLN A 12 -7.04 7.08 0.42
N ASN A 13 -8.04 7.14 1.28
CA ASN A 13 -8.12 8.18 2.30
C ASN A 13 -7.02 8.04 3.34
N THR A 14 -6.75 6.82 3.80
CA THR A 14 -5.70 6.56 4.78
C THR A 14 -4.32 6.93 4.21
N THR A 15 -4.07 6.56 2.97
CA THR A 15 -2.80 6.90 2.31
C THR A 15 -2.61 8.41 2.24
N ALA A 16 -3.65 9.14 1.83
CA ALA A 16 -3.57 10.61 1.76
C ALA A 16 -3.31 11.24 3.12
N GLU A 17 -3.92 10.72 4.18
CA GLU A 17 -3.74 11.24 5.53
C GLU A 17 -2.36 10.94 6.12
N VAL A 18 -1.85 9.74 5.89
CA VAL A 18 -0.59 9.29 6.50
C VAL A 18 0.61 9.67 5.65
N ALA A 19 0.52 9.49 4.34
CA ALA A 19 1.64 9.66 3.42
C ALA A 19 1.63 10.99 2.67
N GLY A 20 0.50 11.70 2.69
CA GLY A 20 0.34 12.96 1.97
C GLY A 20 -0.55 12.83 0.76
N ALA A 21 -1.18 13.95 0.37
CA ALA A 21 -2.12 13.98 -0.75
C ALA A 21 -1.45 13.67 -2.09
N ASP A 22 -0.13 13.89 -2.18
CA ASP A 22 0.64 13.63 -3.41
C ASP A 22 1.15 12.20 -3.50
N ALA A 23 0.98 11.40 -2.46
CA ALA A 23 1.38 10.00 -2.49
C ALA A 23 0.42 9.19 -3.36
N ARG A 24 0.96 8.15 -3.98
CA ARG A 24 0.16 7.21 -4.79
C ARG A 24 0.14 5.86 -4.12
N VAL A 25 -0.97 5.15 -4.25
CA VAL A 25 -1.12 3.82 -3.67
C VAL A 25 -1.55 2.83 -4.75
N TYR A 26 -0.96 1.65 -4.70
CA TYR A 26 -1.20 0.57 -5.65
C TYR A 26 -1.47 -0.72 -4.89
N LEU A 27 -2.32 -1.55 -5.46
CA LEU A 27 -2.51 -2.92 -4.99
C LEU A 27 -1.60 -3.84 -5.80
N PHE A 28 -0.91 -4.75 -5.12
CA PHE A 28 -0.08 -5.74 -5.81
C PHE A 28 -0.21 -7.10 -5.12
N GLY A 29 0.52 -8.10 -5.62
CA GLY A 29 0.54 -9.43 -5.02
C GLY A 29 -0.72 -10.24 -5.32
N SER A 30 -1.08 -11.10 -4.41
CA SER A 30 -2.16 -12.07 -4.62
C SER A 30 -3.53 -11.42 -4.83
N ARG A 31 -3.73 -10.20 -4.35
CA ARG A 31 -5.02 -9.50 -4.47
C ARG A 31 -5.33 -9.05 -5.89
N THR A 32 -4.37 -9.09 -6.79
CA THR A 32 -4.62 -8.80 -8.20
C THR A 32 -5.26 -9.98 -8.93
N ARG A 33 -5.36 -11.14 -8.27
CA ARG A 33 -5.94 -12.35 -8.85
C ARG A 33 -7.30 -12.61 -8.23
N ASP A 34 -8.32 -12.61 -9.06
CA ASP A 34 -9.70 -12.75 -8.61
C ASP A 34 -10.02 -14.15 -8.09
N ASP A 35 -9.27 -15.15 -8.52
CA ASP A 35 -9.49 -16.53 -8.13
C ASP A 35 -8.93 -16.87 -6.74
N LEU A 36 -8.16 -15.97 -6.14
CA LEU A 36 -7.57 -16.21 -4.85
C LEU A 36 -8.48 -15.72 -3.74
N ARG A 37 -8.69 -16.60 -2.80
CA ARG A 37 -9.29 -16.24 -1.53
C ARG A 37 -8.21 -15.73 -0.62
N GLY A 38 -8.53 -14.81 0.18
CA GLY A 38 -7.59 -14.40 1.18
C GLY A 38 -7.94 -13.08 1.77
N GLY A 39 -7.50 -12.91 3.00
CA GLY A 39 -7.58 -11.65 3.66
C GLY A 39 -6.40 -10.74 3.38
N ASP A 40 -5.36 -11.24 2.74
CA ASP A 40 -4.11 -10.51 2.56
C ASP A 40 -4.28 -9.35 1.59
N ILE A 41 -3.78 -8.21 1.98
CA ILE A 41 -3.76 -7.00 1.15
C ILE A 41 -2.33 -6.52 1.09
N ASP A 42 -1.78 -6.44 -0.11
CA ASP A 42 -0.42 -5.95 -0.34
C ASP A 42 -0.51 -4.60 -1.04
N LEU A 43 0.01 -3.58 -0.40
CA LEU A 43 -0.02 -2.21 -0.91
C LEU A 43 1.38 -1.68 -1.14
N LEU A 44 1.52 -0.94 -2.25
CA LEU A 44 2.70 -0.15 -2.52
C LEU A 44 2.31 1.32 -2.44
N VAL A 45 2.98 2.05 -1.56
CA VAL A 45 2.80 3.50 -1.43
C VAL A 45 4.03 4.17 -2.00
N GLU A 46 3.84 5.02 -3.01
CA GLU A 46 4.91 5.80 -3.59
C GLU A 46 4.80 7.25 -3.11
N LEU A 47 5.79 7.67 -2.34
CA LEU A 47 5.85 9.03 -1.81
C LEU A 47 6.34 9.99 -2.89
N ALA A 48 5.80 11.21 -2.86
CA ALA A 48 6.15 12.22 -3.86
C ALA A 48 7.55 12.81 -3.67
N ALA A 49 8.05 12.80 -2.44
CA ALA A 49 9.35 13.39 -2.09
C ALA A 49 10.17 12.42 -1.27
N PRO A 50 11.51 12.54 -1.30
CA PRO A 50 12.38 11.69 -0.50
C PRO A 50 12.12 11.83 0.99
N ARG A 51 12.17 10.71 1.70
CA ARG A 51 12.07 10.66 3.15
C ARG A 51 13.08 9.66 3.71
N SER A 52 13.41 9.82 4.99
CA SER A 52 14.32 8.89 5.65
C SER A 52 13.73 7.49 5.73
N VAL A 53 14.59 6.51 5.96
CA VAL A 53 14.16 5.12 6.20
C VAL A 53 13.19 5.07 7.37
N LYS A 54 13.49 5.80 8.44
CA LYS A 54 12.62 5.85 9.62
C LYS A 54 11.23 6.39 9.29
N GLU A 55 11.18 7.46 8.51
CA GLU A 55 9.90 8.04 8.11
C GLU A 55 9.10 7.11 7.21
N ARG A 56 9.76 6.44 6.27
CA ARG A 56 9.08 5.45 5.42
C ARG A 56 8.52 4.30 6.23
N LEU A 57 9.27 3.84 7.23
CA LEU A 57 8.79 2.79 8.12
C LEU A 57 7.58 3.25 8.94
N GLN A 58 7.60 4.49 9.41
CA GLN A 58 6.46 5.06 10.13
C GLN A 58 5.20 5.12 9.25
N VAL A 59 5.36 5.53 8.00
CA VAL A 59 4.25 5.53 7.05
C VAL A 59 3.68 4.12 6.87
N SER A 60 4.54 3.14 6.68
CA SER A 60 4.13 1.75 6.53
C SER A 60 3.32 1.26 7.72
N VAL A 61 3.86 1.45 8.93
CA VAL A 61 3.23 0.97 10.16
C VAL A 61 1.91 1.68 10.42
N ARG A 62 1.88 2.99 10.27
CA ARG A 62 0.67 3.77 10.53
C ARG A 62 -0.44 3.46 9.54
N THR A 63 -0.08 3.31 8.28
CA THR A 63 -1.05 2.97 7.24
C THR A 63 -1.68 1.62 7.51
N ALA A 64 -0.86 0.61 7.79
CA ALA A 64 -1.36 -0.73 8.09
C ALA A 64 -2.25 -0.74 9.33
N ALA A 65 -1.83 -0.07 10.40
CA ALA A 65 -2.60 -0.04 11.64
C ALA A 65 -3.96 0.62 11.47
N ARG A 66 -4.01 1.73 10.75
CA ARG A 66 -5.26 2.42 10.48
C ARG A 66 -6.21 1.58 9.64
N LEU A 67 -5.66 0.95 8.60
CA LEU A 67 -6.46 0.13 7.71
C LEU A 67 -7.06 -1.07 8.44
N GLN A 68 -6.32 -1.68 9.37
CA GLN A 68 -6.86 -2.78 10.14
C GLN A 68 -8.08 -2.38 10.95
N ARG A 69 -8.12 -1.16 11.44
CA ARG A 69 -9.30 -0.65 12.15
C ARG A 69 -10.48 -0.38 11.23
N LEU A 70 -10.19 0.05 10.00
CA LEU A 70 -11.24 0.48 9.06
C LEU A 70 -11.84 -0.67 8.26
N ILE A 71 -11.04 -1.65 7.90
CA ILE A 71 -11.48 -2.72 6.98
C ILE A 71 -11.39 -4.12 7.59
N GLY A 72 -11.11 -4.20 8.88
CA GLY A 72 -11.16 -5.47 9.62
C GLY A 72 -9.82 -6.16 9.75
N GLU A 73 -9.89 -7.35 10.37
CA GLU A 73 -8.71 -8.14 10.69
C GLU A 73 -8.23 -8.88 9.43
N ARG A 74 -7.35 -8.24 8.71
CA ARG A 74 -6.68 -8.84 7.55
C ARG A 74 -5.19 -8.60 7.70
N LYS A 75 -4.39 -9.45 7.07
CA LYS A 75 -2.98 -9.18 6.96
C LYS A 75 -2.78 -8.08 5.92
N ILE A 76 -2.26 -6.95 6.36
CA ILE A 76 -2.03 -5.80 5.48
C ILE A 76 -0.55 -5.49 5.49
N ASP A 77 0.09 -5.67 4.34
CA ASP A 77 1.50 -5.36 4.15
C ASP A 77 1.60 -4.09 3.30
N VAL A 78 2.34 -3.11 3.81
CA VAL A 78 2.51 -1.83 3.14
C VAL A 78 3.99 -1.62 2.83
N LEU A 79 4.32 -1.64 1.55
CA LEU A 79 5.66 -1.32 1.06
C LEU A 79 5.68 0.14 0.69
N VAL A 80 6.63 0.90 1.24
CA VAL A 80 6.73 2.35 1.01
C VAL A 80 8.02 2.66 0.29
N ALA A 81 7.93 3.39 -0.81
CA ALA A 81 9.07 3.85 -1.58
C ALA A 81 8.97 5.35 -1.84
N ASP A 82 10.11 5.98 -2.06
CA ASP A 82 10.19 7.37 -2.49
C ASP A 82 11.06 7.46 -3.75
N PRO A 83 11.24 8.67 -4.34
CA PRO A 83 12.01 8.80 -5.56
C PRO A 83 13.47 8.35 -5.47
N LEU A 84 14.03 8.28 -4.26
CA LEU A 84 15.42 7.89 -4.04
C LEU A 84 15.56 6.48 -3.48
N THR A 85 14.47 5.76 -3.26
CA THR A 85 14.54 4.40 -2.74
C THR A 85 15.20 3.50 -3.79
N PRO A 86 16.30 2.79 -3.44
CA PRO A 86 16.92 1.87 -4.39
C PRO A 86 15.96 0.75 -4.78
N GLU A 87 15.96 0.40 -6.06
CA GLU A 87 15.12 -0.68 -6.50
C GLU A 87 15.69 -2.03 -6.03
N THR A 88 14.82 -2.82 -5.44
CA THR A 88 15.13 -4.18 -5.00
C THR A 88 14.29 -5.15 -5.82
N PRO A 89 14.61 -6.45 -5.82
CA PRO A 89 13.75 -7.43 -6.49
C PRO A 89 12.29 -7.37 -6.01
N LEU A 90 12.07 -7.15 -4.70
CA LEU A 90 10.72 -7.02 -4.16
C LEU A 90 10.00 -5.79 -4.71
N LEU A 91 10.67 -4.64 -4.70
CA LEU A 91 10.07 -3.40 -5.20
C LEU A 91 9.77 -3.48 -6.69
N ARG A 92 10.68 -4.08 -7.46
CA ARG A 92 10.46 -4.30 -8.89
C ARG A 92 9.23 -5.18 -9.12
N ALA A 93 9.14 -6.30 -8.41
CA ALA A 93 8.01 -7.20 -8.55
C ALA A 93 6.69 -6.52 -8.17
N ALA A 94 6.70 -5.73 -7.09
CA ALA A 94 5.51 -4.99 -6.69
C ALA A 94 5.07 -4.01 -7.78
N ARG A 95 6.02 -3.27 -8.36
CA ARG A 95 5.71 -2.31 -9.42
C ARG A 95 5.18 -2.98 -10.69
N GLU A 96 5.72 -4.13 -11.05
CA GLU A 96 5.26 -4.87 -12.23
C GLU A 96 3.85 -5.42 -12.06
N GLN A 97 3.45 -5.73 -10.84
CA GLN A 97 2.14 -6.27 -10.52
C GLN A 97 1.13 -5.21 -10.11
N ALA A 98 1.55 -3.96 -10.01
CA ALA A 98 0.76 -2.91 -9.38
C ALA A 98 -0.47 -2.54 -10.19
N THR A 99 -1.57 -2.38 -9.47
CA THR A 99 -2.80 -1.81 -9.99
C THR A 99 -3.08 -0.52 -9.21
N ALA A 100 -3.19 0.59 -9.92
CA ALA A 100 -3.43 1.88 -9.26
C ALA A 100 -4.81 1.91 -8.60
N LEU A 101 -4.84 2.44 -7.41
CA LEU A 101 -6.10 2.61 -6.67
C LEU A 101 -6.58 4.04 -6.64
#